data_8c2a9fe034529b984ca3eb6f41e08f27
#
_entry.id   8c2a9fe034529b984ca3eb6f41e08f27
#
_cell.length_a   1.000
_cell.length_b   1.000
_cell.length_c   1.000
_cell.angle_alpha   90.00
_cell.angle_beta   90.00
_cell.angle_gamma   90.00
#
_symmetry.space_group_name_H-M   'P 1'
#
loop_
_entity.id
_entity.type
_entity.pdbx_description
1 polymer ?
#
loop_
_entity_poly.entity_id
_entity_poly.type
_entity_poly.pdbx_seq_one_letter_code
_entity_poly.pdbx_strand_id
1 'polypeptide(L)'
;VDLDFFDLVFEISNEINNVEAIIILGKKKDIPNTKNINKKVFAYEDLIENIGALKEWPTFSEKTASSLCYTSGTTGNPKGVLYSHRSTLIHTIAAANPDSFNLSSLDIIMPIAPMFHANAWGIPYVATMVGAKLVLPGRHLDGKSIYNLLESEKVTFTAAVPTIWLMLFQFLEKEKKKLRHLKSCAIGGSACPKVMIENFAEKHDVNVIHAWGMTETSPLGTVNRPLDKHKEFTKEQKYELATKQGRPVYGVDIKIKDDEGYDLPRDGKTAGNLWVKG
;
A
#
# COMPACT_ATOMS: atom_id res chain seq x y z
N VAL A 1 -19.72 -0.49 -4.94
CA VAL A 1 -19.54 -1.89 -4.50
C VAL A 1 -19.22 -2.74 -5.71
N ASP A 2 -18.24 -3.65 -5.61
CA ASP A 2 -17.95 -4.64 -6.64
C ASP A 2 -19.04 -5.71 -6.68
N LEU A 3 -19.28 -6.33 -7.85
CA LEU A 3 -20.26 -7.39 -8.04
C LEU A 3 -20.02 -8.60 -7.13
N ASP A 4 -18.77 -8.91 -6.82
CA ASP A 4 -18.40 -10.02 -5.93
C ASP A 4 -18.94 -9.85 -4.49
N PHE A 5 -19.29 -8.63 -4.09
CA PHE A 5 -19.86 -8.29 -2.78
C PHE A 5 -21.36 -8.01 -2.82
N PHE A 6 -22.02 -8.28 -3.95
CA PHE A 6 -23.43 -7.94 -4.11
C PHE A 6 -24.32 -8.62 -3.06
N ASP A 7 -24.13 -9.92 -2.84
CA ASP A 7 -24.94 -10.68 -1.89
C ASP A 7 -24.81 -10.16 -0.46
N LEU A 8 -23.58 -9.83 -0.04
CA LEU A 8 -23.34 -9.20 1.27
C LEU A 8 -24.04 -7.85 1.40
N VAL A 9 -23.93 -7.01 0.36
CA VAL A 9 -24.60 -5.70 0.35
C VAL A 9 -26.11 -5.86 0.34
N PHE A 10 -26.63 -6.86 -0.35
CA PHE A 10 -28.05 -7.19 -0.35
C PHE A 10 -28.55 -7.51 1.06
N GLU A 11 -27.86 -8.35 1.80
CA GLU A 11 -28.21 -8.72 3.18
C GLU A 11 -28.28 -7.52 4.12
N ILE A 12 -27.26 -6.65 4.07
CA ILE A 12 -27.12 -5.53 5.02
C ILE A 12 -27.83 -4.24 4.55
N SER A 13 -28.23 -4.15 3.28
CA SER A 13 -28.71 -2.90 2.68
C SER A 13 -29.92 -2.28 3.40
N ASN A 14 -30.81 -3.12 3.94
CA ASN A 14 -32.00 -2.68 4.64
C ASN A 14 -31.72 -2.25 6.10
N GLU A 15 -30.57 -2.61 6.65
CA GLU A 15 -30.15 -2.26 8.01
C GLU A 15 -29.36 -0.94 8.06
N ILE A 16 -28.79 -0.53 6.94
CA ILE A 16 -27.96 0.69 6.83
C ILE A 16 -28.85 1.89 6.49
N ASN A 17 -29.41 2.55 7.48
CA ASN A 17 -30.39 3.63 7.30
C ASN A 17 -29.81 4.92 6.67
N ASN A 18 -28.53 5.20 6.85
CA ASN A 18 -27.85 6.41 6.35
C ASN A 18 -27.31 6.27 4.92
N VAL A 19 -27.46 5.11 4.26
CA VAL A 19 -27.10 4.90 2.85
C VAL A 19 -28.36 5.10 2.00
N GLU A 20 -28.32 6.05 1.08
CA GLU A 20 -29.44 6.38 0.19
C GLU A 20 -29.42 5.61 -1.13
N ALA A 21 -28.25 5.25 -1.60
CA ALA A 21 -28.06 4.58 -2.86
C ALA A 21 -26.86 3.62 -2.85
N ILE A 22 -26.94 2.59 -3.69
CA ILE A 22 -25.87 1.60 -3.93
C ILE A 22 -25.41 1.74 -5.36
N ILE A 23 -24.12 1.95 -5.57
CA ILE A 23 -23.51 2.01 -6.91
C ILE A 23 -22.70 0.71 -7.10
N ILE A 24 -23.11 -0.10 -8.07
CA ILE A 24 -22.42 -1.34 -8.44
C ILE A 24 -21.37 -1.03 -9.49
N LEU A 25 -20.14 -1.46 -9.27
CA LEU A 25 -19.03 -1.33 -10.23
C LEU A 25 -19.22 -2.35 -11.37
N GLY A 26 -19.83 -1.91 -12.46
CA GLY A 26 -20.16 -2.75 -13.61
C GLY A 26 -21.23 -2.11 -14.49
N LYS A 27 -21.67 -2.86 -15.52
CA LYS A 27 -22.73 -2.45 -16.44
C LYS A 27 -24.09 -2.90 -15.89
N LYS A 28 -25.14 -2.19 -16.25
CA LYS A 28 -26.54 -2.50 -15.83
C LYS A 28 -26.95 -3.95 -16.13
N LYS A 29 -26.50 -4.51 -17.24
CA LYS A 29 -26.79 -5.90 -17.62
C LYS A 29 -26.18 -6.95 -16.68
N ASP A 30 -25.13 -6.58 -15.93
CA ASP A 30 -24.38 -7.48 -15.04
C ASP A 30 -24.94 -7.41 -13.61
N ILE A 31 -25.85 -6.46 -13.33
CA ILE A 31 -26.44 -6.28 -11.99
C ILE A 31 -27.52 -7.34 -11.74
N PRO A 32 -27.44 -8.10 -10.65
CA PRO A 32 -28.49 -9.07 -10.27
C PRO A 32 -29.82 -8.39 -9.96
N ASN A 33 -30.84 -9.20 -9.68
CA ASN A 33 -32.18 -8.72 -9.34
C ASN A 33 -32.16 -7.92 -8.03
N THR A 34 -32.58 -6.66 -8.07
CA THR A 34 -32.57 -5.70 -6.95
C THR A 34 -33.95 -5.44 -6.34
N LYS A 35 -34.99 -6.24 -6.69
CA LYS A 35 -36.38 -5.97 -6.27
C LYS A 35 -36.61 -5.88 -4.77
N ASN A 36 -35.79 -6.57 -3.98
CA ASN A 36 -35.89 -6.61 -2.53
C ASN A 36 -34.95 -5.63 -1.81
N ILE A 37 -34.24 -4.78 -2.56
CA ILE A 37 -33.39 -3.72 -1.99
C ILE A 37 -34.24 -2.46 -1.87
N ASN A 38 -34.41 -1.97 -0.65
CA ASN A 38 -35.14 -0.72 -0.36
C ASN A 38 -34.25 0.52 -0.55
N LYS A 39 -33.36 0.51 -1.52
CA LYS A 39 -32.44 1.59 -1.86
C LYS A 39 -32.39 1.76 -3.38
N LYS A 40 -31.98 2.95 -3.84
CA LYS A 40 -31.69 3.16 -5.25
C LYS A 40 -30.43 2.36 -5.63
N VAL A 41 -30.48 1.62 -6.72
CA VAL A 41 -29.31 0.88 -7.24
C VAL A 41 -28.96 1.40 -8.61
N PHE A 42 -27.67 1.74 -8.79
CA PHE A 42 -27.14 2.26 -10.05
C PHE A 42 -25.99 1.39 -10.54
N ALA A 43 -25.83 1.30 -11.87
CA ALA A 43 -24.62 0.80 -12.48
C ALA A 43 -23.60 1.94 -12.64
N TYR A 44 -22.37 1.72 -12.22
CA TYR A 44 -21.32 2.72 -12.31
C TYR A 44 -21.08 3.17 -13.76
N GLU A 45 -20.99 2.21 -14.68
CA GLU A 45 -20.74 2.48 -16.11
C GLU A 45 -21.84 3.34 -16.72
N ASP A 46 -23.11 3.10 -16.37
CA ASP A 46 -24.25 3.91 -16.84
C ASP A 46 -24.20 5.33 -16.30
N LEU A 47 -23.71 5.52 -15.06
CA LEU A 47 -23.58 6.83 -14.44
C LEU A 47 -22.54 7.70 -15.13
N ILE A 48 -21.43 7.09 -15.60
CA ILE A 48 -20.31 7.83 -16.19
C ILE A 48 -20.41 7.96 -17.72
N GLU A 49 -21.25 7.16 -18.38
CA GLU A 49 -21.32 7.07 -19.86
C GLU A 49 -21.59 8.43 -20.53
N ASN A 50 -22.40 9.27 -19.93
CA ASN A 50 -22.82 10.56 -20.50
C ASN A 50 -22.29 11.77 -19.70
N ILE A 51 -21.34 11.56 -18.79
CA ILE A 51 -20.74 12.65 -18.02
C ILE A 51 -19.55 13.22 -18.79
N GLY A 52 -19.63 14.50 -19.14
CA GLY A 52 -18.49 15.21 -19.73
C GLY A 52 -17.31 15.33 -18.76
N ALA A 53 -16.13 15.59 -19.29
CA ALA A 53 -14.95 15.85 -18.46
C ALA A 53 -15.21 17.02 -17.49
N LEU A 54 -14.71 16.89 -16.27
CA LEU A 54 -14.77 17.97 -15.29
C LEU A 54 -14.01 19.19 -15.84
N LYS A 55 -14.72 20.31 -16.02
CA LYS A 55 -14.13 21.55 -16.58
C LYS A 55 -13.27 22.29 -15.58
N GLU A 56 -13.69 22.28 -14.32
CA GLU A 56 -13.02 22.99 -13.23
C GLU A 56 -12.98 22.08 -11.99
N TRP A 57 -11.82 22.02 -11.35
CA TRP A 57 -11.68 21.29 -10.09
C TRP A 57 -12.16 22.15 -8.93
N PRO A 58 -12.95 21.60 -7.99
CA PRO A 58 -13.42 22.37 -6.84
C PRO A 58 -12.25 22.80 -5.95
N THR A 59 -12.33 24.04 -5.44
CA THR A 59 -11.40 24.53 -4.42
C THR A 59 -11.98 24.25 -3.04
N PHE A 60 -11.18 23.64 -2.18
CA PHE A 60 -11.57 23.32 -0.80
C PHE A 60 -10.33 23.35 0.13
N SER A 61 -10.60 23.31 1.45
CA SER A 61 -9.51 23.27 2.42
C SER A 61 -8.70 21.97 2.31
N GLU A 62 -7.38 22.04 2.34
CA GLU A 62 -6.50 20.88 2.39
C GLU A 62 -6.71 19.98 3.62
N LYS A 63 -7.38 20.51 4.65
CA LYS A 63 -7.77 19.76 5.86
C LYS A 63 -9.05 18.95 5.66
N THR A 64 -9.75 19.11 4.53
CA THR A 64 -10.92 18.31 4.19
C THR A 64 -10.53 16.82 4.15
N ALA A 65 -11.44 15.97 4.60
CA ALA A 65 -11.26 14.52 4.56
C ALA A 65 -11.11 14.03 3.12
N SER A 66 -10.11 13.17 2.89
CA SER A 66 -9.84 12.52 1.58
C SER A 66 -10.28 11.07 1.56
N SER A 67 -10.01 10.33 2.64
CA SER A 67 -10.36 8.92 2.74
C SER A 67 -10.43 8.46 4.19
N LEU A 68 -11.17 7.38 4.43
CA LEU A 68 -11.32 6.74 5.73
C LEU A 68 -10.85 5.28 5.63
N CYS A 69 -9.85 4.94 6.43
CA CYS A 69 -9.35 3.56 6.52
C CYS A 69 -9.62 3.00 7.91
N TYR A 70 -10.20 1.81 7.99
CA TYR A 70 -10.42 1.13 9.26
C TYR A 70 -9.23 0.25 9.64
N THR A 71 -8.88 0.25 10.94
CA THR A 71 -7.96 -0.71 11.54
C THR A 71 -8.75 -1.76 12.30
N SER A 72 -8.20 -2.97 12.43
CA SER A 72 -8.82 -4.05 13.23
C SER A 72 -8.91 -3.72 14.73
N GLY A 73 -8.16 -2.70 15.17
CA GLY A 73 -8.04 -2.35 16.59
C GLY A 73 -7.32 -3.43 17.41
N THR A 74 -6.49 -3.05 18.35
CA THR A 74 -5.84 -3.99 19.29
C THR A 74 -6.75 -4.33 20.47
N THR A 75 -7.82 -3.58 20.70
CA THR A 75 -8.61 -3.60 21.95
C THR A 75 -10.11 -3.47 21.71
N GLY A 76 -10.69 -4.10 20.69
CA GLY A 76 -12.14 -4.07 20.51
C GLY A 76 -12.62 -3.73 19.08
N ASN A 77 -13.62 -2.85 18.97
CA ASN A 77 -14.23 -2.51 17.68
C ASN A 77 -13.23 -1.84 16.72
N PRO A 78 -13.38 -2.06 15.41
CA PRO A 78 -12.57 -1.38 14.38
C PRO A 78 -12.61 0.14 14.55
N LYS A 79 -11.45 0.79 14.40
CA LYS A 79 -11.30 2.24 14.48
C LYS A 79 -11.07 2.83 13.10
N GLY A 80 -11.82 3.88 12.77
CA GLY A 80 -11.65 4.61 11.52
C GLY A 80 -10.56 5.67 11.65
N VAL A 81 -9.58 5.63 10.76
CA VAL A 81 -8.54 6.66 10.61
C VAL A 81 -8.89 7.53 9.41
N LEU A 82 -9.16 8.80 9.67
CA LEU A 82 -9.57 9.77 8.66
C LEU A 82 -8.36 10.52 8.13
N TYR A 83 -8.03 10.33 6.86
CA TYR A 83 -6.98 11.08 6.18
C TYR A 83 -7.52 12.40 5.64
N SER A 84 -6.73 13.46 5.72
CA SER A 84 -6.99 14.72 5.03
C SER A 84 -6.28 14.72 3.66
N HIS A 85 -6.69 15.62 2.77
CA HIS A 85 -5.95 15.86 1.53
C HIS A 85 -4.51 16.27 1.81
N ARG A 86 -4.28 17.07 2.89
CA ARG A 86 -2.93 17.45 3.33
C ARG A 86 -2.08 16.23 3.68
N SER A 87 -2.57 15.33 4.57
CA SER A 87 -1.78 14.17 5.00
C SER A 87 -1.49 13.21 3.83
N THR A 88 -2.47 13.02 2.95
CA THR A 88 -2.30 12.22 1.72
C THR A 88 -1.23 12.81 0.82
N LEU A 89 -1.23 14.13 0.57
CA LEU A 89 -0.25 14.79 -0.29
C LEU A 89 1.15 14.77 0.31
N ILE A 90 1.30 15.10 1.61
CA ILE A 90 2.62 15.08 2.29
C ILE A 90 3.20 13.67 2.25
N HIS A 91 2.37 12.65 2.58
CA HIS A 91 2.79 11.25 2.48
C HIS A 91 3.23 10.89 1.05
N THR A 92 2.47 11.30 0.04
CA THR A 92 2.77 11.01 -1.36
C THR A 92 4.14 11.57 -1.78
N ILE A 93 4.44 12.82 -1.40
CA ILE A 93 5.74 13.47 -1.65
C ILE A 93 6.86 12.74 -0.90
N ALA A 94 6.65 12.42 0.37
CA ALA A 94 7.63 11.70 1.19
C ALA A 94 7.93 10.29 0.63
N ALA A 95 6.91 9.58 0.19
CA ALA A 95 7.05 8.22 -0.37
C ALA A 95 7.76 8.21 -1.74
N ALA A 96 7.56 9.23 -2.59
CA ALA A 96 8.23 9.34 -3.88
C ALA A 96 9.72 9.68 -3.78
N ASN A 97 10.16 10.26 -2.65
CA ASN A 97 11.52 10.79 -2.46
C ASN A 97 12.60 9.72 -2.75
N PRO A 98 13.79 10.11 -3.28
CA PRO A 98 14.93 9.20 -3.50
C PRO A 98 15.33 8.36 -2.29
N ASP A 99 15.28 8.94 -1.09
CA ASP A 99 15.55 8.25 0.18
C ASP A 99 14.37 7.43 0.72
N SER A 100 13.31 7.29 -0.06
CA SER A 100 12.14 6.47 0.23
C SER A 100 11.95 5.41 -0.87
N PHE A 101 10.88 5.43 -1.64
CA PHE A 101 10.68 4.46 -2.71
C PHE A 101 11.41 4.79 -4.00
N ASN A 102 11.88 6.04 -4.17
CA ASN A 102 12.61 6.53 -5.34
C ASN A 102 11.85 6.29 -6.65
N LEU A 103 10.61 6.77 -6.70
CA LEU A 103 9.71 6.55 -7.83
C LEU A 103 9.65 7.77 -8.75
N SER A 104 9.52 7.51 -10.04
CA SER A 104 9.49 8.51 -11.11
C SER A 104 8.50 8.15 -12.21
N SER A 105 8.32 9.03 -13.19
CA SER A 105 7.51 8.79 -14.41
C SER A 105 8.04 7.66 -15.29
N LEU A 106 9.27 7.20 -15.05
CA LEU A 106 9.87 6.07 -15.79
C LEU A 106 9.49 4.71 -15.20
N ASP A 107 8.77 4.69 -14.10
CA ASP A 107 8.41 3.46 -13.43
C ASP A 107 7.06 2.91 -13.90
N ILE A 108 6.94 1.60 -13.81
CA ILE A 108 5.68 0.87 -13.93
C ILE A 108 5.43 0.24 -12.57
N ILE A 109 4.38 0.71 -11.91
CA ILE A 109 4.12 0.49 -10.50
C ILE A 109 2.92 -0.43 -10.32
N MET A 110 3.07 -1.53 -9.57
CA MET A 110 1.99 -2.45 -9.24
C MET A 110 1.84 -2.60 -7.72
N PRO A 111 0.94 -1.86 -7.07
CA PRO A 111 0.63 -2.08 -5.66
C PRO A 111 -0.16 -3.38 -5.50
N ILE A 112 0.37 -4.34 -4.75
CA ILE A 112 -0.35 -5.58 -4.40
C ILE A 112 -1.07 -5.42 -3.06
N ALA A 113 -0.60 -4.52 -2.20
CA ALA A 113 -1.33 -4.12 -1.00
C ALA A 113 -2.75 -3.66 -1.38
N PRO A 114 -3.81 -4.14 -0.68
CA PRO A 114 -5.19 -3.84 -1.06
C PRO A 114 -5.54 -2.35 -0.94
N MET A 115 -6.39 -1.85 -1.84
CA MET A 115 -6.86 -0.45 -1.80
C MET A 115 -7.59 -0.09 -0.50
N PHE A 116 -8.29 -1.03 0.11
CA PHE A 116 -8.97 -0.84 1.39
C PHE A 116 -8.03 -0.78 2.60
N HIS A 117 -6.77 -1.22 2.46
CA HIS A 117 -5.77 -1.18 3.52
C HIS A 117 -4.82 0.00 3.32
N ALA A 118 -5.05 1.06 4.07
CA ALA A 118 -4.29 2.32 4.00
C ALA A 118 -4.08 2.80 2.54
N ASN A 119 -5.12 2.67 1.71
CA ASN A 119 -5.14 3.06 0.29
C ASN A 119 -3.99 2.43 -0.52
N ALA A 120 -3.79 1.11 -0.39
CA ALA A 120 -2.67 0.39 -1.00
C ALA A 120 -1.31 1.04 -0.64
N TRP A 121 -1.15 1.40 0.63
CA TRP A 121 0.02 2.09 1.20
C TRP A 121 0.33 3.44 0.52
N GLY A 122 -0.70 4.10 0.00
CA GLY A 122 -0.57 5.40 -0.68
C GLY A 122 0.12 5.34 -2.04
N ILE A 123 0.52 4.16 -2.52
CA ILE A 123 1.26 3.98 -3.77
C ILE A 123 0.50 4.48 -5.00
N PRO A 124 -0.84 4.31 -5.14
CA PRO A 124 -1.58 4.88 -6.26
C PRO A 124 -1.48 6.40 -6.37
N TYR A 125 -1.44 7.10 -5.24
CA TYR A 125 -1.24 8.55 -5.23
C TYR A 125 0.17 8.93 -5.71
N VAL A 126 1.19 8.17 -5.28
CA VAL A 126 2.57 8.37 -5.76
C VAL A 126 2.63 8.16 -7.27
N ALA A 127 2.10 7.05 -7.78
CA ALA A 127 2.12 6.75 -9.21
C ALA A 127 1.47 7.88 -10.03
N THR A 128 0.32 8.38 -9.58
CA THR A 128 -0.39 9.48 -10.22
C THR A 128 0.40 10.79 -10.17
N MET A 129 0.99 11.12 -9.02
CA MET A 129 1.75 12.36 -8.83
C MET A 129 3.00 12.41 -9.72
N VAL A 130 3.73 11.30 -9.84
CA VAL A 130 4.96 11.26 -10.66
C VAL A 130 4.69 10.95 -12.14
N GLY A 131 3.43 10.62 -12.52
CA GLY A 131 3.07 10.26 -13.90
C GLY A 131 3.54 8.87 -14.30
N ALA A 132 3.71 7.95 -13.36
CA ALA A 132 4.07 6.55 -13.61
C ALA A 132 2.88 5.74 -14.13
N LYS A 133 3.15 4.67 -14.88
CA LYS A 133 2.12 3.69 -15.24
C LYS A 133 1.70 2.91 -14.00
N LEU A 134 0.40 2.89 -13.71
CA LEU A 134 -0.19 2.10 -12.62
C LEU A 134 -0.79 0.81 -13.17
N VAL A 135 -0.41 -0.33 -12.59
CA VAL A 135 -0.95 -1.67 -12.88
C VAL A 135 -1.71 -2.16 -11.66
N LEU A 136 -2.98 -2.47 -11.81
CA LEU A 136 -3.81 -2.98 -10.72
C LEU A 136 -3.96 -4.51 -10.84
N PRO A 137 -3.52 -5.29 -9.84
CA PRO A 137 -3.44 -6.75 -9.95
C PRO A 137 -4.80 -7.45 -9.93
N GLY A 138 -5.88 -6.75 -9.54
CA GLY A 138 -7.20 -7.38 -9.38
C GLY A 138 -7.22 -8.33 -8.18
N ARG A 139 -8.09 -9.35 -8.23
CA ARG A 139 -8.33 -10.26 -7.11
C ARG A 139 -7.42 -11.50 -7.07
N HIS A 140 -6.73 -11.82 -8.15
CA HIS A 140 -5.89 -13.02 -8.25
C HIS A 140 -4.46 -12.71 -7.83
N LEU A 141 -4.13 -12.97 -6.57
CA LEU A 141 -2.85 -12.64 -5.95
C LEU A 141 -1.98 -13.89 -5.69
N ASP A 142 -2.25 -15.00 -6.39
CA ASP A 142 -1.39 -16.18 -6.39
C ASP A 142 -0.08 -15.92 -7.16
N GLY A 143 0.94 -16.74 -6.90
CA GLY A 143 2.29 -16.54 -7.46
C GLY A 143 2.32 -16.50 -8.99
N LYS A 144 1.48 -17.30 -9.69
CA LYS A 144 1.39 -17.33 -11.15
C LYS A 144 0.78 -16.04 -11.70
N SER A 145 -0.33 -15.61 -11.12
CA SER A 145 -1.05 -14.40 -11.55
C SER A 145 -0.18 -13.16 -11.37
N ILE A 146 0.48 -13.04 -10.22
CA ILE A 146 1.42 -11.95 -9.93
C ILE A 146 2.60 -11.98 -10.90
N TYR A 147 3.23 -13.15 -11.09
CA TYR A 147 4.34 -13.28 -12.03
C TYR A 147 3.95 -12.83 -13.45
N ASN A 148 2.80 -13.29 -13.93
CA ASN A 148 2.34 -12.95 -15.28
C ASN A 148 2.18 -11.44 -15.45
N LEU A 149 1.58 -10.73 -14.48
CA LEU A 149 1.43 -9.28 -14.51
C LEU A 149 2.78 -8.56 -14.42
N LEU A 150 3.67 -8.99 -13.51
CA LEU A 150 5.01 -8.41 -13.38
C LEU A 150 5.77 -8.44 -14.71
N GLU A 151 5.69 -9.56 -15.44
CA GLU A 151 6.43 -9.74 -16.69
C GLU A 151 5.71 -9.11 -17.91
N SER A 152 4.39 -9.34 -18.07
CA SER A 152 3.65 -8.82 -19.21
C SER A 152 3.57 -7.30 -19.24
N GLU A 153 3.40 -6.69 -18.05
CA GLU A 153 3.32 -5.24 -17.90
C GLU A 153 4.70 -4.59 -17.70
N LYS A 154 5.77 -5.38 -17.58
CA LYS A 154 7.15 -4.94 -17.32
C LYS A 154 7.27 -4.09 -16.06
N VAL A 155 6.64 -4.53 -14.98
CA VAL A 155 6.59 -3.81 -13.71
C VAL A 155 7.99 -3.61 -13.16
N THR A 156 8.32 -2.36 -12.78
CA THR A 156 9.63 -1.99 -12.23
C THR A 156 9.62 -1.89 -10.71
N PHE A 157 8.45 -1.55 -10.13
CA PHE A 157 8.25 -1.42 -8.68
C PHE A 157 6.95 -2.06 -8.24
N THR A 158 7.00 -2.75 -7.11
CA THR A 158 5.81 -3.34 -6.49
C THR A 158 5.90 -3.29 -4.97
N ALA A 159 4.78 -3.53 -4.28
CA ALA A 159 4.74 -3.51 -2.82
C ALA A 159 3.72 -4.51 -2.27
N ALA A 160 4.15 -5.33 -1.31
CA ALA A 160 3.30 -6.29 -0.63
C ALA A 160 3.87 -6.75 0.71
N VAL A 161 3.07 -7.55 1.41
CA VAL A 161 3.46 -8.27 2.63
C VAL A 161 4.29 -9.53 2.29
N PRO A 162 5.12 -10.05 3.22
CA PRO A 162 5.98 -11.22 2.97
C PRO A 162 5.27 -12.48 2.46
N THR A 163 4.03 -12.73 2.86
CA THR A 163 3.26 -13.91 2.43
C THR A 163 3.03 -13.98 0.92
N ILE A 164 2.84 -12.82 0.29
CA ILE A 164 2.71 -12.73 -1.18
C ILE A 164 4.02 -13.15 -1.86
N TRP A 165 5.13 -12.69 -1.35
CA TRP A 165 6.45 -13.02 -1.90
C TRP A 165 6.81 -14.49 -1.76
N LEU A 166 6.39 -15.13 -0.66
CA LEU A 166 6.55 -16.58 -0.50
C LEU A 166 5.81 -17.36 -1.60
N MET A 167 4.56 -17.00 -1.89
CA MET A 167 3.80 -17.62 -2.98
C MET A 167 4.47 -17.38 -4.35
N LEU A 168 4.98 -16.18 -4.59
CA LEU A 168 5.70 -15.86 -5.81
C LEU A 168 6.97 -16.69 -5.93
N PHE A 169 7.80 -16.78 -4.88
CA PHE A 169 9.04 -17.58 -4.91
C PHE A 169 8.77 -19.07 -5.14
N GLN A 170 7.76 -19.65 -4.51
CA GLN A 170 7.33 -21.03 -4.75
C GLN A 170 7.00 -21.27 -6.23
N PHE A 171 6.28 -20.33 -6.84
CA PHE A 171 5.97 -20.40 -8.27
C PHE A 171 7.25 -20.27 -9.12
N LEU A 172 8.09 -19.27 -8.85
CA LEU A 172 9.34 -19.04 -9.61
C LEU A 172 10.28 -20.23 -9.56
N GLU A 173 10.42 -20.87 -8.39
CA GLU A 173 11.27 -22.04 -8.21
C GLU A 173 10.72 -23.28 -8.93
N LYS A 174 9.43 -23.55 -8.78
CA LYS A 174 8.75 -24.65 -9.46
C LYS A 174 8.85 -24.55 -10.99
N GLU A 175 8.60 -23.37 -11.53
CA GLU A 175 8.57 -23.12 -12.97
C GLU A 175 9.94 -22.70 -13.55
N LYS A 176 10.98 -22.65 -12.72
CA LYS A 176 12.35 -22.19 -13.08
C LYS A 176 12.35 -20.83 -13.77
N LYS A 177 11.52 -19.89 -13.27
CA LYS A 177 11.37 -18.54 -13.80
C LYS A 177 12.22 -17.54 -13.02
N LYS A 178 12.48 -16.39 -13.67
CA LYS A 178 13.14 -15.22 -13.07
C LYS A 178 12.32 -13.98 -13.31
N LEU A 179 12.43 -13.01 -12.42
CA LEU A 179 11.91 -11.66 -12.62
C LEU A 179 12.89 -10.88 -13.50
N ARG A 180 12.44 -10.35 -14.63
CA ARG A 180 13.31 -9.70 -15.62
C ARG A 180 13.20 -8.17 -15.63
N HIS A 181 12.11 -7.64 -15.13
CA HIS A 181 11.78 -6.21 -15.23
C HIS A 181 11.71 -5.53 -13.87
N LEU A 182 11.39 -6.29 -12.81
CA LEU A 182 11.28 -5.76 -11.45
C LEU A 182 12.65 -5.30 -10.95
N LYS A 183 12.76 -4.03 -10.57
CA LYS A 183 13.99 -3.41 -10.04
C LYS A 183 13.99 -3.35 -8.52
N SER A 184 12.83 -3.07 -7.94
CA SER A 184 12.69 -2.97 -6.48
C SER A 184 11.30 -3.35 -6.00
N CYS A 185 11.23 -3.81 -4.76
CA CYS A 185 9.96 -4.06 -4.08
C CYS A 185 9.98 -3.53 -2.65
N ALA A 186 8.88 -2.88 -2.26
CA ALA A 186 8.67 -2.51 -0.86
C ALA A 186 8.02 -3.66 -0.11
N ILE A 187 8.58 -4.00 1.05
CA ILE A 187 8.07 -5.03 1.95
C ILE A 187 7.76 -4.38 3.29
N GLY A 188 6.54 -4.57 3.76
CA GLY A 188 6.04 -4.01 5.02
C GLY A 188 4.88 -4.81 5.57
N GLY A 189 4.21 -4.28 6.59
CA GLY A 189 3.09 -4.94 7.27
C GLY A 189 3.51 -6.04 8.26
N SER A 190 4.68 -6.63 8.07
CA SER A 190 5.39 -7.51 9.02
C SER A 190 6.88 -7.50 8.74
N ALA A 191 7.67 -8.09 9.65
CA ALA A 191 9.12 -8.18 9.49
C ALA A 191 9.49 -8.94 8.21
N CYS A 192 10.44 -8.40 7.45
CA CYS A 192 10.96 -9.05 6.25
C CYS A 192 12.09 -10.03 6.63
N PRO A 193 11.94 -11.34 6.38
CA PRO A 193 13.01 -12.30 6.66
C PRO A 193 14.25 -12.02 5.81
N LYS A 194 15.45 -12.17 6.40
CA LYS A 194 16.72 -11.99 5.70
C LYS A 194 16.81 -12.84 4.44
N VAL A 195 16.43 -14.11 4.53
CA VAL A 195 16.43 -15.04 3.40
C VAL A 195 15.57 -14.57 2.22
N MET A 196 14.52 -13.80 2.49
CA MET A 196 13.68 -13.21 1.44
C MET A 196 14.42 -12.08 0.71
N ILE A 197 15.15 -11.24 1.46
CA ILE A 197 15.97 -10.17 0.91
C ILE A 197 17.08 -10.77 0.03
N GLU A 198 17.76 -11.80 0.52
CA GLU A 198 18.79 -12.54 -0.22
C GLU A 198 18.25 -13.17 -1.50
N ASN A 199 17.09 -13.82 -1.43
CA ASN A 199 16.46 -14.42 -2.62
C ASN A 199 16.15 -13.39 -3.71
N PHE A 200 15.58 -12.24 -3.33
CA PHE A 200 15.31 -11.16 -4.29
C PHE A 200 16.61 -10.65 -4.92
N ALA A 201 17.61 -10.36 -4.10
CA ALA A 201 18.87 -9.79 -4.57
C ALA A 201 19.68 -10.79 -5.41
N GLU A 202 19.87 -12.02 -4.94
CA GLU A 202 20.79 -12.95 -5.56
C GLU A 202 20.20 -13.73 -6.74
N LYS A 203 18.92 -14.08 -6.67
CA LYS A 203 18.29 -14.87 -7.74
C LYS A 203 17.61 -14.01 -8.80
N HIS A 204 17.19 -12.78 -8.44
CA HIS A 204 16.35 -11.96 -9.32
C HIS A 204 16.88 -10.55 -9.57
N ASP A 205 17.98 -10.13 -8.92
CA ASP A 205 18.55 -8.78 -8.99
C ASP A 205 17.54 -7.68 -8.62
N VAL A 206 16.70 -7.95 -7.60
CA VAL A 206 15.66 -7.05 -7.11
C VAL A 206 16.09 -6.45 -5.77
N ASN A 207 16.06 -5.12 -5.66
CA ASN A 207 16.34 -4.42 -4.43
C ASN A 207 15.11 -4.43 -3.51
N VAL A 208 15.26 -4.95 -2.30
CA VAL A 208 14.22 -4.93 -1.27
C VAL A 208 14.30 -3.64 -0.46
N ILE A 209 13.17 -2.97 -0.34
CA ILE A 209 12.98 -1.78 0.50
C ILE A 209 12.10 -2.20 1.67
N HIS A 210 12.71 -2.45 2.84
CA HIS A 210 11.95 -2.76 4.03
C HIS A 210 11.37 -1.48 4.61
N ALA A 211 10.07 -1.46 4.86
CA ALA A 211 9.35 -0.30 5.35
C ALA A 211 8.46 -0.66 6.53
N TRP A 212 8.26 0.30 7.42
CA TRP A 212 7.30 0.20 8.51
C TRP A 212 6.34 1.38 8.46
N GLY A 213 5.10 1.11 8.84
CA GLY A 213 4.07 2.12 8.97
C GLY A 213 2.83 1.60 9.68
N MET A 214 1.92 2.49 9.93
CA MET A 214 0.61 2.24 10.54
C MET A 214 -0.45 3.00 9.75
N THR A 215 -1.69 2.58 9.86
CA THR A 215 -2.79 3.36 9.26
C THR A 215 -2.74 4.82 9.74
N GLU A 216 -2.41 5.05 11.01
CA GLU A 216 -2.31 6.37 11.64
C GLU A 216 -1.14 7.22 11.17
N THR A 217 -0.15 6.65 10.45
CA THR A 217 0.98 7.39 9.85
C THR A 217 0.83 7.69 8.36
N SER A 218 -0.35 7.48 7.78
CA SER A 218 -0.79 7.83 6.42
C SER A 218 -0.23 7.02 5.21
N PRO A 219 0.29 5.81 5.23
CA PRO A 219 0.68 4.99 6.36
C PRO A 219 2.19 4.91 6.63
N LEU A 220 3.08 5.47 5.78
CA LEU A 220 4.53 5.25 5.83
C LEU A 220 5.18 5.99 7.00
N GLY A 221 5.78 5.24 7.91
CA GLY A 221 6.52 5.77 9.05
C GLY A 221 8.04 5.78 8.84
N THR A 222 8.61 4.62 8.45
CA THR A 222 10.06 4.48 8.21
C THR A 222 10.35 3.70 6.94
N VAL A 223 11.52 3.96 6.37
CA VAL A 223 12.04 3.24 5.20
C VAL A 223 13.52 2.93 5.39
N ASN A 224 13.90 1.71 5.04
CA ASN A 224 15.29 1.31 5.02
C ASN A 224 15.94 1.71 3.71
N ARG A 225 16.83 2.68 3.80
CA ARG A 225 17.75 3.07 2.71
C ARG A 225 19.16 3.14 3.24
N PRO A 226 20.14 2.55 2.56
CA PRO A 226 21.53 2.68 2.94
C PRO A 226 21.99 4.14 2.96
N LEU A 227 22.86 4.45 3.90
CA LEU A 227 23.56 5.75 3.97
C LEU A 227 24.97 5.60 3.41
N ASP A 228 25.64 6.71 3.16
CA ASP A 228 27.00 6.73 2.65
C ASP A 228 27.97 5.89 3.50
N LYS A 229 27.87 5.99 4.81
CA LYS A 229 28.66 5.19 5.77
C LYS A 229 28.50 3.68 5.65
N HIS A 230 27.48 3.19 4.93
CA HIS A 230 27.23 1.75 4.72
C HIS A 230 27.82 1.24 3.39
N LYS A 231 28.50 2.09 2.61
CA LYS A 231 29.09 1.68 1.34
C LYS A 231 30.14 0.58 1.53
N GLU A 232 30.95 0.70 2.58
CA GLU A 232 32.03 -0.22 2.91
C GLU A 232 31.54 -1.49 3.65
N PHE A 233 30.26 -1.63 3.91
CA PHE A 233 29.72 -2.82 4.53
C PHE A 233 29.91 -4.03 3.63
N THR A 234 30.27 -5.16 4.25
CA THR A 234 30.27 -6.47 3.58
C THR A 234 28.86 -6.81 3.08
N LYS A 235 28.77 -7.77 2.18
CA LYS A 235 27.48 -8.26 1.68
C LYS A 235 26.56 -8.70 2.83
N GLU A 236 27.11 -9.43 3.79
CA GLU A 236 26.40 -9.89 4.99
C GLU A 236 25.88 -8.74 5.82
N GLN A 237 26.70 -7.73 6.08
CA GLN A 237 26.30 -6.54 6.82
C GLN A 237 25.22 -5.73 6.10
N LYS A 238 25.25 -5.69 4.76
CA LYS A 238 24.21 -5.06 3.96
C LYS A 238 22.88 -5.79 4.08
N TYR A 239 22.89 -7.12 4.10
CA TYR A 239 21.66 -7.89 4.32
C TYR A 239 21.12 -7.73 5.74
N GLU A 240 21.99 -7.74 6.75
CA GLU A 240 21.58 -7.45 8.13
C GLU A 240 20.97 -6.04 8.27
N LEU A 241 21.57 -5.05 7.62
CA LEU A 241 21.00 -3.70 7.57
C LEU A 241 19.62 -3.70 6.93
N ALA A 242 19.44 -4.41 5.83
CA ALA A 242 18.18 -4.46 5.08
C ALA A 242 17.03 -5.13 5.87
N THR A 243 17.32 -5.94 6.90
CA THR A 243 16.28 -6.47 7.80
C THR A 243 15.70 -5.41 8.73
N LYS A 244 16.38 -4.28 8.92
CA LYS A 244 15.90 -3.18 9.77
C LYS A 244 14.82 -2.38 9.04
N GLN A 245 13.90 -1.78 9.77
CA GLN A 245 12.81 -0.99 9.20
C GLN A 245 13.22 0.44 8.84
N GLY A 246 14.48 0.78 9.07
CA GLY A 246 15.08 2.00 8.58
C GLY A 246 14.88 3.21 9.48
N ARG A 247 14.73 4.37 8.86
CA ARG A 247 14.64 5.68 9.51
C ARG A 247 13.34 6.39 9.12
N PRO A 248 12.87 7.35 9.95
CA PRO A 248 11.68 8.12 9.66
C PRO A 248 11.73 8.77 8.27
N VAL A 249 10.60 8.77 7.58
CA VAL A 249 10.43 9.57 6.36
C VAL A 249 10.21 11.03 6.72
N TYR A 250 10.32 11.92 5.74
CA TYR A 250 10.05 13.34 5.93
C TYR A 250 8.63 13.56 6.51
N GLY A 251 8.55 14.39 7.56
CA GLY A 251 7.30 14.70 8.25
C GLY A 251 6.94 13.73 9.38
N VAL A 252 7.74 12.68 9.62
CA VAL A 252 7.53 11.74 10.72
C VAL A 252 8.68 11.83 11.72
N ASP A 253 8.33 12.03 12.99
CA ASP A 253 9.25 11.94 14.13
C ASP A 253 9.01 10.64 14.91
N ILE A 254 10.09 9.98 15.32
CA ILE A 254 10.04 8.74 16.09
C ILE A 254 10.93 8.87 17.32
N LYS A 255 10.41 8.43 18.45
CA LYS A 255 11.14 8.28 19.71
C LYS A 255 10.85 6.92 20.33
N ILE A 256 11.80 6.43 21.16
CA ILE A 256 11.55 5.34 22.08
C ILE A 256 11.55 5.89 23.50
N LYS A 257 10.61 5.43 24.32
CA LYS A 257 10.44 5.89 25.69
C LYS A 257 10.27 4.69 26.62
N ASP A 258 10.65 4.88 27.88
CA ASP A 258 10.33 3.94 28.94
C ASP A 258 8.84 3.99 29.34
N ASP A 259 8.45 3.20 30.35
CA ASP A 259 7.06 3.14 30.81
C ASP A 259 6.65 4.42 31.59
N GLU A 260 7.59 5.18 32.10
CA GLU A 260 7.40 6.47 32.75
C GLU A 260 7.33 7.65 31.75
N GLY A 261 7.65 7.39 30.45
CA GLY A 261 7.56 8.38 29.37
C GLY A 261 8.85 9.18 29.14
N TYR A 262 9.99 8.80 29.73
CA TYR A 262 11.28 9.42 29.46
C TYR A 262 11.91 8.90 28.17
N ASP A 263 12.61 9.77 27.45
CA ASP A 263 13.26 9.42 26.19
C ASP A 263 14.44 8.44 26.45
N LEU A 264 14.45 7.34 25.71
CA LEU A 264 15.51 6.33 25.73
C LEU A 264 16.58 6.59 24.65
N PRO A 265 17.84 6.12 24.87
CA PRO A 265 18.91 6.32 23.90
C PRO A 265 18.68 5.54 22.62
N ARG A 266 19.06 6.13 21.47
CA ARG A 266 19.02 5.49 20.15
C ARG A 266 20.32 4.72 19.88
N ASP A 267 20.64 3.75 20.71
CA ASP A 267 21.88 2.96 20.67
C ASP A 267 21.74 1.64 19.89
N GLY A 268 20.54 1.32 19.41
CA GLY A 268 20.23 0.07 18.71
C GLY A 268 20.20 -1.16 19.63
N LYS A 269 20.19 -0.98 20.96
CA LYS A 269 20.17 -2.03 21.97
C LYS A 269 19.05 -1.87 22.97
N THR A 270 18.80 -0.64 23.40
CA THR A 270 17.78 -0.32 24.39
C THR A 270 16.39 -0.43 23.75
N ALA A 271 15.55 -1.31 24.29
CA ALA A 271 14.16 -1.45 23.87
C ALA A 271 13.25 -0.51 24.67
N GLY A 272 12.17 -0.04 24.06
CA GLY A 272 11.19 0.81 24.70
C GLY A 272 9.91 0.94 23.92
N ASN A 273 8.97 1.72 24.41
CA ASN A 273 7.71 2.03 23.75
C ASN A 273 7.93 2.98 22.58
N LEU A 274 7.42 2.61 21.40
CA LEU A 274 7.53 3.43 20.20
C LEU A 274 6.53 4.58 20.25
N TRP A 275 7.04 5.80 20.19
CA TRP A 275 6.25 7.02 20.05
C TRP A 275 6.46 7.62 18.69
N VAL A 276 5.35 7.95 18.02
CA VAL A 276 5.35 8.48 16.65
C VAL A 276 4.56 9.77 16.61
N LYS A 277 5.09 10.76 15.89
CA LYS A 277 4.43 12.01 15.56
C LYS A 277 4.58 12.25 14.05
N GLY A 278 3.50 12.59 13.38
CA GLY A 278 3.45 12.92 11.97
C GLY A 278 2.39 13.96 11.65
#